data_450df264c18d56286af8ab136e08ed87
#
_entry.id   450df264c18d56286af8ab136e08ed87
#
_cell.length_a   1.000
_cell.length_b   1.000
_cell.length_c   1.000
_cell.angle_alpha   90.00
_cell.angle_beta   90.00
_cell.angle_gamma   90.00
#
_symmetry.space_group_name_H-M   'P 1'
#
loop_
_entity.id
_entity.type
_entity.pdbx_description
1 polymer ?
#
loop_
_entity_poly.entity_id
_entity_poly.type
_entity_poly.pdbx_seq_one_letter_code
_entity_poly.pdbx_strand_id
1 'polypeptide(L)'
;MLEYKKDYKAWLYLALPLFLLSVFTFYPLIKTILISLFSQYNAIGDSFGRFFDVAAYATIFGDSVFIGALSNTLILVFVSVPISTILALLIAVALNSIKPLQKIFQTIFFLPYVTNALAIGMVFSVMFSHPLTEGIMAEGLINTIFGLNIDWVGITATRSHWMLVVLIYTIWHGLPFKILVFIGGLQNISKQYYDAAKIDSTKPGRVLRRITIPLLSPLISYILITSFIGAFKAYESVLAVAGTTGRNLDRNRWTVVAYVYDKIGKAGMDLNYVSYYSRGAAAAVILFIIILLFTMVNLYISKRSVHY
;
A
#
# COMPACT_ATOMS: atom_id res chain seq x y z
N MET A 1 -41.35 15.92 8.93
CA MET A 1 -41.75 14.53 9.23
C MET A 1 -41.15 13.61 8.18
N LEU A 2 -40.08 12.91 8.50
CA LEU A 2 -39.50 11.91 7.63
C LEU A 2 -40.49 10.73 7.56
N GLU A 3 -40.90 10.36 6.33
CA GLU A 3 -41.86 9.24 6.10
C GLU A 3 -41.19 7.90 6.50
N TYR A 4 -41.41 7.50 7.72
CA TYR A 4 -40.97 6.21 8.32
C TYR A 4 -41.62 4.98 7.66
N LYS A 5 -42.46 5.15 6.65
CA LYS A 5 -43.29 4.08 6.06
C LYS A 5 -42.72 3.37 4.82
N LYS A 6 -41.45 3.66 4.36
CA LYS A 6 -40.93 3.07 3.15
C LYS A 6 -39.50 2.49 3.29
N ASP A 7 -39.18 1.95 4.46
CA ASP A 7 -37.86 1.33 4.73
C ASP A 7 -37.54 0.18 3.77
N TYR A 8 -38.58 -0.53 3.28
CA TYR A 8 -38.37 -1.61 2.30
C TYR A 8 -37.77 -1.12 0.97
N LYS A 9 -38.05 0.14 0.57
CA LYS A 9 -37.42 0.72 -0.65
C LYS A 9 -35.93 0.93 -0.49
N ALA A 10 -35.49 1.37 0.71
CA ALA A 10 -34.08 1.49 1.00
C ALA A 10 -33.37 0.14 0.92
N TRP A 11 -33.97 -0.91 1.48
CA TRP A 11 -33.45 -2.28 1.37
C TRP A 11 -33.43 -2.79 -0.08
N LEU A 12 -34.44 -2.45 -0.90
CA LEU A 12 -34.46 -2.82 -2.31
C LEU A 12 -33.32 -2.16 -3.11
N TYR A 13 -33.03 -0.87 -2.86
CA TYR A 13 -31.90 -0.18 -3.49
C TYR A 13 -30.56 -0.72 -3.01
N LEU A 14 -30.46 -1.13 -1.75
CA LEU A 14 -29.24 -1.70 -1.18
C LEU A 14 -29.07 -3.19 -1.51
N ALA A 15 -30.11 -3.90 -1.94
CA ALA A 15 -30.07 -5.35 -2.16
C ALA A 15 -28.99 -5.76 -3.17
N LEU A 16 -28.95 -5.09 -4.32
CA LEU A 16 -27.97 -5.40 -5.36
C LEU A 16 -26.51 -5.13 -4.90
N PRO A 17 -26.15 -3.95 -4.37
CA PRO A 17 -24.82 -3.73 -3.80
C PRO A 17 -24.45 -4.71 -2.69
N LEU A 18 -25.37 -5.01 -1.76
CA LEU A 18 -25.12 -5.95 -0.66
C LEU A 18 -24.94 -7.38 -1.17
N PHE A 19 -25.72 -7.80 -2.15
CA PHE A 19 -25.55 -9.11 -2.79
C PHE A 19 -24.17 -9.23 -3.45
N LEU A 20 -23.77 -8.23 -4.25
CA LEU A 20 -22.45 -8.22 -4.90
C LEU A 20 -21.32 -8.23 -3.85
N LEU A 21 -21.47 -7.47 -2.80
CA LEU A 21 -20.50 -7.42 -1.71
C LEU A 21 -20.42 -8.77 -0.96
N SER A 22 -21.55 -9.43 -0.77
CA SER A 22 -21.61 -10.75 -0.15
C SER A 22 -20.91 -11.81 -0.98
N VAL A 23 -21.17 -11.84 -2.30
CA VAL A 23 -20.59 -12.84 -3.20
C VAL A 23 -19.12 -12.59 -3.49
N PHE A 24 -18.72 -11.34 -3.76
CA PHE A 24 -17.38 -11.05 -4.23
C PHE A 24 -16.39 -10.60 -3.13
N THR A 25 -16.89 -10.29 -1.93
CA THR A 25 -16.02 -9.87 -0.82
C THR A 25 -16.14 -10.79 0.38
N PHE A 26 -17.34 -10.95 0.94
CA PHE A 26 -17.50 -11.74 2.17
C PHE A 26 -17.31 -13.24 1.93
N TYR A 27 -17.86 -13.79 0.87
CA TYR A 27 -17.68 -15.22 0.57
C TYR A 27 -16.20 -15.61 0.37
N PRO A 28 -15.39 -14.95 -0.48
CA PRO A 28 -13.97 -15.26 -0.61
C PRO A 28 -13.17 -15.04 0.68
N LEU A 29 -13.52 -14.01 1.46
CA LEU A 29 -12.88 -13.75 2.76
C LEU A 29 -13.10 -14.91 3.72
N ILE A 30 -14.36 -15.33 3.91
CA ILE A 30 -14.72 -16.44 4.79
C ILE A 30 -14.08 -17.73 4.28
N LYS A 31 -14.12 -17.98 2.97
CA LYS A 31 -13.50 -19.16 2.36
C LYS A 31 -11.99 -19.17 2.60
N THR A 32 -11.30 -18.04 2.48
CA THR A 32 -9.86 -17.93 2.76
C THR A 32 -9.56 -18.26 4.23
N ILE A 33 -10.36 -17.75 5.17
CA ILE A 33 -10.22 -18.09 6.59
C ILE A 33 -10.43 -19.60 6.82
N LEU A 34 -11.45 -20.18 6.21
CA LEU A 34 -11.70 -21.64 6.31
C LEU A 34 -10.52 -22.43 5.73
N ILE A 35 -10.05 -22.09 4.52
CA ILE A 35 -8.90 -22.78 3.90
C ILE A 35 -7.66 -22.73 4.79
N SER A 36 -7.43 -21.62 5.49
CA SER A 36 -6.28 -21.47 6.38
C SER A 36 -6.29 -22.40 7.59
N LEU A 37 -7.48 -22.91 7.95
CA LEU A 37 -7.72 -23.81 9.09
C LEU A 37 -7.76 -25.30 8.71
N PHE A 38 -7.46 -25.62 7.44
CA PHE A 38 -7.40 -26.99 6.95
C PHE A 38 -6.10 -27.19 6.16
N SER A 39 -5.08 -27.78 6.75
CA SER A 39 -3.75 -27.93 6.10
C SER A 39 -3.77 -28.81 4.85
N GLN A 40 -4.78 -29.65 4.71
CA GLN A 40 -4.96 -30.58 3.59
C GLN A 40 -6.05 -30.12 2.60
N TYR A 41 -6.29 -28.82 2.48
CA TYR A 41 -7.26 -28.31 1.48
C TYR A 41 -6.77 -28.58 0.05
N ASN A 42 -7.61 -29.23 -0.75
CA ASN A 42 -7.37 -29.50 -2.17
C ASN A 42 -8.18 -28.52 -3.02
N ALA A 43 -7.47 -27.64 -3.73
CA ALA A 43 -8.09 -26.62 -4.56
C ALA A 43 -8.75 -27.17 -5.84
N ILE A 44 -8.28 -28.31 -6.37
CA ILE A 44 -8.81 -28.90 -7.62
C ILE A 44 -10.20 -29.48 -7.37
N GLY A 45 -10.39 -30.19 -6.24
CA GLY A 45 -11.66 -30.78 -5.86
C GLY A 45 -12.50 -29.94 -4.92
N ASP A 46 -12.06 -28.71 -4.57
CA ASP A 46 -12.66 -27.85 -3.54
C ASP A 46 -13.02 -28.62 -2.25
N SER A 47 -12.13 -29.51 -1.85
CA SER A 47 -12.37 -30.41 -0.70
C SER A 47 -11.49 -30.04 0.47
N PHE A 48 -12.13 -29.91 1.64
CA PHE A 48 -11.46 -29.69 2.90
C PHE A 48 -10.95 -31.02 3.45
N GLY A 49 -9.78 -31.03 4.09
CA GLY A 49 -9.26 -32.20 4.77
C GLY A 49 -10.17 -32.66 5.92
N ARG A 50 -9.97 -33.89 6.39
CA ARG A 50 -10.82 -34.52 7.42
C ARG A 50 -10.82 -33.80 8.77
N PHE A 51 -9.75 -33.09 9.10
CA PHE A 51 -9.56 -32.48 10.42
C PHE A 51 -9.25 -31.02 10.32
N PHE A 52 -9.91 -30.23 11.16
CA PHE A 52 -9.54 -28.85 11.46
C PHE A 52 -8.17 -28.84 12.13
N ASP A 53 -7.22 -28.10 11.57
CA ASP A 53 -5.88 -27.97 12.14
C ASP A 53 -5.29 -26.56 11.86
N VAL A 54 -4.36 -26.17 12.70
CA VAL A 54 -3.62 -24.92 12.58
C VAL A 54 -2.17 -25.14 12.12
N ALA A 55 -1.86 -26.31 11.55
CA ALA A 55 -0.50 -26.66 11.14
C ALA A 55 0.06 -25.73 10.06
N ALA A 56 -0.80 -25.17 9.22
CA ALA A 56 -0.41 -24.17 8.24
C ALA A 56 0.23 -22.94 8.90
N TYR A 57 -0.31 -22.46 10.01
CA TYR A 57 0.25 -21.34 10.78
C TYR A 57 1.60 -21.66 11.41
N ALA A 58 1.72 -22.84 12.05
CA ALA A 58 2.99 -23.29 12.61
C ALA A 58 4.08 -23.37 11.54
N THR A 59 3.72 -23.93 10.36
CA THR A 59 4.64 -24.02 9.23
C THR A 59 5.10 -22.66 8.73
N ILE A 60 4.21 -21.66 8.63
CA ILE A 60 4.55 -20.32 8.15
C ILE A 60 5.47 -19.60 9.11
N PHE A 61 5.23 -19.68 10.42
CA PHE A 61 6.12 -19.06 11.40
C PHE A 61 7.50 -19.71 11.45
N GLY A 62 7.65 -20.95 10.99
CA GLY A 62 8.94 -21.60 10.76
C GLY A 62 9.57 -21.32 9.40
N ASP A 63 8.85 -20.68 8.45
CA ASP A 63 9.35 -20.40 7.10
C ASP A 63 10.14 -19.08 7.09
N SER A 64 11.45 -19.18 6.92
CA SER A 64 12.35 -18.01 6.84
C SER A 64 11.97 -17.04 5.71
N VAL A 65 11.39 -17.55 4.61
CA VAL A 65 10.93 -16.73 3.48
C VAL A 65 9.72 -15.89 3.90
N PHE A 66 8.78 -16.44 4.65
CA PHE A 66 7.65 -15.69 5.19
C PHE A 66 8.10 -14.60 6.17
N ILE A 67 8.98 -14.91 7.09
CA ILE A 67 9.52 -13.94 8.06
C ILE A 67 10.27 -12.82 7.35
N GLY A 68 11.07 -13.16 6.33
CA GLY A 68 11.72 -12.17 5.46
C GLY A 68 10.72 -11.26 4.73
N ALA A 69 9.67 -11.85 4.16
CA ALA A 69 8.59 -11.13 3.47
C ALA A 69 7.81 -10.21 4.43
N LEU A 70 7.54 -10.68 5.64
CA LEU A 70 6.89 -9.87 6.68
C LEU A 70 7.77 -8.68 7.07
N SER A 71 9.07 -8.90 7.28
CA SER A 71 10.03 -7.84 7.57
C SER A 71 10.09 -6.81 6.44
N ASN A 72 10.14 -7.24 5.18
CA ASN A 72 10.13 -6.34 4.03
C ASN A 72 8.84 -5.50 3.97
N THR A 73 7.69 -6.13 4.20
CA THR A 73 6.39 -5.45 4.21
C THR A 73 6.34 -4.40 5.32
N LEU A 74 6.81 -4.73 6.53
CA LEU A 74 6.84 -3.78 7.64
C LEU A 74 7.77 -2.61 7.37
N ILE A 75 8.99 -2.84 6.86
CA ILE A 75 9.91 -1.77 6.46
C ILE A 75 9.26 -0.85 5.42
N LEU A 76 8.67 -1.44 4.37
CA LEU A 76 8.01 -0.69 3.31
C LEU A 76 6.89 0.19 3.89
N VAL A 77 6.04 -0.36 4.74
CA VAL A 77 4.90 0.34 5.34
C VAL A 77 5.36 1.47 6.25
N PHE A 78 6.19 1.16 7.24
CA PHE A 78 6.57 2.13 8.27
C PHE A 78 7.55 3.20 7.81
N VAL A 79 8.24 2.98 6.69
CA VAL A 79 9.12 3.99 6.10
C VAL A 79 8.40 4.80 5.03
N SER A 80 7.73 4.14 4.07
CA SER A 80 7.15 4.86 2.94
C SER A 80 5.95 5.73 3.33
N VAL A 81 5.06 5.24 4.20
CA VAL A 81 3.83 5.97 4.55
C VAL A 81 4.10 7.28 5.30
N PRO A 82 4.89 7.32 6.39
CA PRO A 82 5.20 8.56 7.07
C PRO A 82 5.94 9.55 6.16
N ILE A 83 6.97 9.10 5.46
CA ILE A 83 7.78 9.96 4.58
C ILE A 83 6.92 10.56 3.48
N SER A 84 6.15 9.74 2.75
CA SER A 84 5.30 10.23 1.67
C SER A 84 4.18 11.15 2.17
N THR A 85 3.67 10.93 3.38
CA THR A 85 2.63 11.81 3.95
C THR A 85 3.20 13.17 4.35
N ILE A 86 4.38 13.19 4.99
CA ILE A 86 5.06 14.44 5.35
C ILE A 86 5.44 15.22 4.08
N LEU A 87 6.06 14.57 3.10
CA LEU A 87 6.43 15.21 1.83
C LEU A 87 5.20 15.77 1.10
N ALA A 88 4.12 14.99 1.02
CA ALA A 88 2.89 15.42 0.37
C ALA A 88 2.27 16.65 1.06
N LEU A 89 2.27 16.68 2.39
CA LEU A 89 1.79 17.84 3.15
C LEU A 89 2.63 19.08 2.87
N LEU A 90 3.96 18.96 2.90
CA LEU A 90 4.87 20.07 2.62
C LEU A 90 4.70 20.59 1.20
N ILE A 91 4.62 19.69 0.20
CA ILE A 91 4.37 20.04 -1.21
C ILE A 91 3.00 20.71 -1.35
N ALA A 92 1.96 20.19 -0.71
CA ALA A 92 0.62 20.77 -0.78
C ALA A 92 0.57 22.20 -0.20
N VAL A 93 1.24 22.44 0.93
CA VAL A 93 1.37 23.77 1.55
C VAL A 93 2.12 24.71 0.62
N ALA A 94 3.23 24.27 0.02
CA ALA A 94 3.99 25.06 -0.95
C ALA A 94 3.14 25.41 -2.19
N LEU A 95 2.45 24.43 -2.77
CA LEU A 95 1.58 24.63 -3.95
C LEU A 95 0.37 25.54 -3.65
N ASN A 96 -0.17 25.46 -2.44
CA ASN A 96 -1.29 26.32 -2.04
C ASN A 96 -0.87 27.79 -1.93
N SER A 97 0.42 28.10 -1.76
CA SER A 97 0.94 29.47 -1.73
C SER A 97 1.12 30.08 -3.13
N ILE A 98 1.28 29.24 -4.17
CA ILE A 98 1.57 29.67 -5.56
C ILE A 98 0.28 29.64 -6.40
N LYS A 99 -0.61 30.60 -6.18
CA LYS A 99 -1.94 30.64 -6.84
C LYS A 99 -1.92 30.55 -8.38
N PRO A 100 -1.09 31.32 -9.13
CA PRO A 100 -1.21 31.37 -10.59
C PRO A 100 -0.78 30.06 -11.28
N LEU A 101 0.15 29.33 -10.71
CA LEU A 101 0.69 28.08 -11.29
C LEU A 101 0.13 26.82 -10.63
N GLN A 102 -0.72 26.93 -9.62
CA GLN A 102 -1.24 25.83 -8.84
C GLN A 102 -1.87 24.73 -9.70
N LYS A 103 -2.70 25.11 -10.69
CA LYS A 103 -3.37 24.15 -11.58
C LYS A 103 -2.37 23.37 -12.44
N ILE A 104 -1.34 24.02 -12.96
CA ILE A 104 -0.30 23.38 -13.78
C ILE A 104 0.46 22.37 -12.95
N PHE A 105 0.94 22.77 -11.77
CA PHE A 105 1.65 21.84 -10.87
C PHE A 105 0.77 20.68 -10.39
N GLN A 106 -0.51 20.94 -10.09
CA GLN A 106 -1.45 19.87 -9.76
C GLN A 106 -1.54 18.84 -10.89
N THR A 107 -1.64 19.27 -12.14
CA THR A 107 -1.68 18.39 -13.30
C THR A 107 -0.39 17.57 -13.41
N ILE A 108 0.78 18.22 -13.29
CA ILE A 108 2.09 17.54 -13.37
C ILE A 108 2.25 16.50 -12.26
N PHE A 109 1.91 16.86 -11.03
CA PHE A 109 1.99 15.91 -9.90
C PHE A 109 0.95 14.80 -9.99
N PHE A 110 -0.20 15.01 -10.66
CA PHE A 110 -1.24 14.02 -10.79
C PHE A 110 -0.98 12.97 -11.90
N LEU A 111 -0.19 13.32 -12.91
CA LEU A 111 0.16 12.43 -14.02
C LEU A 111 0.62 11.02 -13.56
N PRO A 112 1.53 10.88 -12.59
CA PRO A 112 1.97 9.56 -12.13
C PRO A 112 0.87 8.71 -11.51
N TYR A 113 -0.14 9.32 -10.92
CA TYR A 113 -1.26 8.60 -10.31
C TYR A 113 -2.23 8.00 -11.32
N VAL A 114 -2.41 8.65 -12.45
CA VAL A 114 -3.29 8.19 -13.54
C VAL A 114 -2.61 7.14 -14.42
N THR A 115 -1.28 7.14 -14.43
CA THR A 115 -0.50 6.21 -15.25
C THR A 115 -0.49 4.83 -14.62
N ASN A 116 -0.45 3.78 -15.47
CA ASN A 116 -0.36 2.40 -14.99
C ASN A 116 0.88 2.18 -14.12
N ALA A 117 0.66 1.68 -12.90
CA ALA A 117 1.72 1.46 -11.90
C ALA A 117 2.82 0.51 -12.40
N LEU A 118 2.45 -0.53 -13.16
CA LEU A 118 3.42 -1.48 -13.72
C LEU A 118 4.31 -0.80 -14.78
N ALA A 119 3.71 0.01 -15.66
CA ALA A 119 4.48 0.71 -16.70
C ALA A 119 5.50 1.68 -16.08
N ILE A 120 5.09 2.45 -15.07
CA ILE A 120 6.02 3.34 -14.36
C ILE A 120 7.09 2.54 -13.60
N GLY A 121 6.72 1.43 -12.98
CA GLY A 121 7.67 0.56 -12.30
C GLY A 121 8.73 0.00 -13.24
N MET A 122 8.36 -0.36 -14.49
CA MET A 122 9.33 -0.75 -15.51
C MET A 122 10.30 0.40 -15.84
N VAL A 123 9.82 1.65 -15.92
CA VAL A 123 10.70 2.81 -16.10
C VAL A 123 11.71 2.92 -14.95
N PHE A 124 11.24 2.75 -13.70
CA PHE A 124 12.13 2.71 -12.53
C PHE A 124 13.14 1.55 -12.63
N SER A 125 12.70 0.37 -13.04
CA SER A 125 13.58 -0.78 -13.24
C SER A 125 14.71 -0.46 -14.24
N VAL A 126 14.39 0.21 -15.35
CA VAL A 126 15.39 0.65 -16.34
C VAL A 126 16.30 1.76 -15.79
N MET A 127 15.74 2.72 -15.04
CA MET A 127 16.54 3.81 -14.43
C MET A 127 17.57 3.29 -13.43
N PHE A 128 17.25 2.22 -12.71
CA PHE A 128 18.11 1.57 -11.72
C PHE A 128 18.74 0.27 -12.23
N SER A 129 18.77 0.05 -13.54
CA SER A 129 19.34 -1.17 -14.13
C SER A 129 20.86 -1.21 -14.02
N HIS A 130 21.39 -2.44 -14.15
CA HIS A 130 22.81 -2.73 -14.27
C HIS A 130 22.99 -3.71 -15.45
N PRO A 131 24.12 -3.74 -16.14
CA PRO A 131 24.36 -4.67 -17.27
C PRO A 131 24.10 -6.16 -16.96
N LEU A 132 24.16 -6.55 -15.69
CA LEU A 132 23.81 -7.90 -15.23
C LEU A 132 22.30 -8.13 -15.03
N THR A 133 21.46 -7.12 -15.25
CA THR A 133 20.01 -7.26 -15.15
C THR A 133 19.48 -7.96 -16.41
N GLU A 134 18.75 -9.07 -16.25
CA GLU A 134 18.20 -9.84 -17.37
C GLU A 134 17.43 -8.96 -18.37
N GLY A 135 17.82 -9.03 -19.65
CA GLY A 135 17.19 -8.31 -20.75
C GLY A 135 17.57 -6.84 -20.89
N ILE A 136 18.44 -6.31 -20.04
CA ILE A 136 18.95 -4.93 -20.12
C ILE A 136 20.46 -4.96 -20.27
N MET A 137 20.93 -4.56 -21.47
CA MET A 137 22.37 -4.53 -21.78
C MET A 137 23.05 -3.20 -21.45
N ALA A 138 22.29 -2.17 -21.07
CA ALA A 138 22.80 -0.84 -20.79
C ALA A 138 22.76 -0.52 -19.30
N GLU A 139 23.73 0.29 -18.89
CA GLU A 139 23.77 0.83 -17.54
C GLU A 139 22.63 1.84 -17.31
N GLY A 140 21.96 1.73 -16.17
CA GLY A 140 20.83 2.58 -15.84
C GLY A 140 21.24 4.03 -15.57
N LEU A 141 20.30 4.92 -15.74
CA LEU A 141 20.48 6.36 -15.60
C LEU A 141 21.13 6.76 -14.27
N ILE A 142 20.76 6.12 -13.17
CA ILE A 142 21.27 6.43 -11.83
C ILE A 142 22.77 6.10 -11.73
N ASN A 143 23.17 4.92 -12.18
CA ASN A 143 24.58 4.54 -12.21
C ASN A 143 25.39 5.49 -13.10
N THR A 144 24.87 5.82 -14.29
CA THR A 144 25.54 6.71 -15.25
C THR A 144 25.73 8.13 -14.69
N ILE A 145 24.69 8.71 -14.07
CA ILE A 145 24.77 10.10 -13.56
C ILE A 145 25.71 10.20 -12.36
N PHE A 146 25.67 9.22 -11.46
CA PHE A 146 26.44 9.27 -10.22
C PHE A 146 27.78 8.52 -10.31
N GLY A 147 28.13 7.95 -11.47
CA GLY A 147 29.35 7.16 -11.65
C GLY A 147 29.40 5.92 -10.75
N LEU A 148 28.25 5.32 -10.47
CA LEU A 148 28.12 4.15 -9.60
C LEU A 148 28.13 2.88 -10.45
N ASN A 149 28.62 1.78 -9.86
CA ASN A 149 28.57 0.45 -10.46
C ASN A 149 27.84 -0.49 -9.50
N ILE A 150 26.54 -0.26 -9.30
CA ILE A 150 25.73 -0.97 -8.32
C ILE A 150 24.58 -1.68 -9.03
N ASP A 151 24.44 -2.97 -8.75
CA ASP A 151 23.21 -3.69 -9.11
C ASP A 151 22.11 -3.38 -8.07
N TRP A 152 21.16 -2.56 -8.48
CA TRP A 152 20.06 -2.13 -7.61
C TRP A 152 18.87 -3.10 -7.61
N VAL A 153 18.55 -3.68 -8.76
CA VAL A 153 17.31 -4.45 -8.96
C VAL A 153 17.54 -5.82 -9.62
N GLY A 154 18.72 -6.08 -10.18
CA GLY A 154 19.04 -7.31 -10.88
C GLY A 154 19.32 -8.50 -9.97
N ILE A 155 19.89 -9.54 -10.52
CA ILE A 155 20.07 -10.84 -9.86
C ILE A 155 21.05 -10.73 -8.68
N THR A 156 22.11 -9.92 -8.80
CA THR A 156 23.14 -9.73 -7.78
C THR A 156 22.82 -8.62 -6.78
N ALA A 157 21.69 -7.92 -6.97
CA ALA A 157 21.27 -6.84 -6.07
C ALA A 157 21.06 -7.35 -4.65
N THR A 158 21.59 -6.62 -3.67
CA THR A 158 21.35 -6.93 -2.26
C THR A 158 19.91 -6.56 -1.86
N ARG A 159 19.41 -7.18 -0.79
CA ARG A 159 18.09 -6.84 -0.22
C ARG A 159 17.94 -5.35 0.07
N SER A 160 18.99 -4.71 0.57
CA SER A 160 18.99 -3.28 0.90
C SER A 160 18.90 -2.38 -0.33
N HIS A 161 19.65 -2.67 -1.39
CA HIS A 161 19.60 -1.91 -2.63
C HIS A 161 18.21 -1.99 -3.26
N TRP A 162 17.69 -3.21 -3.41
CA TRP A 162 16.34 -3.43 -3.93
C TRP A 162 15.27 -2.71 -3.07
N MET A 163 15.34 -2.83 -1.74
CA MET A 163 14.38 -2.18 -0.84
C MET A 163 14.41 -0.66 -0.99
N LEU A 164 15.59 -0.06 -1.20
CA LEU A 164 15.73 1.38 -1.42
C LEU A 164 15.00 1.82 -2.69
N VAL A 165 15.15 1.10 -3.80
CA VAL A 165 14.46 1.42 -5.05
C VAL A 165 12.95 1.29 -4.90
N VAL A 166 12.47 0.21 -4.27
CA VAL A 166 11.04 0.02 -4.01
C VAL A 166 10.49 1.12 -3.10
N LEU A 167 11.24 1.55 -2.09
CA LEU A 167 10.85 2.66 -1.21
C LEU A 167 10.74 3.98 -1.98
N ILE A 168 11.75 4.32 -2.79
CA ILE A 168 11.72 5.54 -3.62
C ILE A 168 10.50 5.52 -4.54
N TYR A 169 10.29 4.40 -5.24
CA TYR A 169 9.13 4.23 -6.11
C TYR A 169 7.82 4.40 -5.35
N THR A 170 7.66 3.69 -4.22
CA THR A 170 6.41 3.69 -3.44
C THR A 170 6.11 5.07 -2.85
N ILE A 171 7.14 5.76 -2.36
CA ILE A 171 7.00 7.14 -1.85
C ILE A 171 6.55 8.05 -2.99
N TRP A 172 7.28 8.06 -4.11
CA TRP A 172 7.00 8.93 -5.23
C TRP A 172 5.61 8.68 -5.86
N HIS A 173 5.26 7.41 -6.09
CA HIS A 173 3.96 7.03 -6.64
C HIS A 173 2.79 7.37 -5.70
N GLY A 174 3.04 7.35 -4.39
CA GLY A 174 2.04 7.68 -3.38
C GLY A 174 1.81 9.18 -3.14
N LEU A 175 2.70 10.07 -3.63
CA LEU A 175 2.59 11.52 -3.40
C LEU A 175 1.35 12.17 -4.05
N PRO A 176 1.01 11.90 -5.31
CA PRO A 176 -0.01 12.65 -6.04
C PRO A 176 -1.36 12.69 -5.36
N PHE A 177 -1.89 11.53 -4.99
CA PHE A 177 -3.18 11.43 -4.31
C PHE A 177 -3.20 12.21 -2.98
N LYS A 178 -2.13 12.06 -2.19
CA LYS A 178 -2.01 12.74 -0.89
C LYS A 178 -1.92 14.25 -1.05
N ILE A 179 -1.16 14.73 -2.04
CA ILE A 179 -1.05 16.16 -2.36
C ILE A 179 -2.42 16.73 -2.70
N LEU A 180 -3.19 16.06 -3.55
CA LEU A 180 -4.53 16.52 -3.94
C LEU A 180 -5.48 16.60 -2.74
N VAL A 181 -5.50 15.56 -1.90
CA VAL A 181 -6.35 15.53 -0.70
C VAL A 181 -5.94 16.66 0.27
N PHE A 182 -4.64 16.89 0.47
CA PHE A 182 -4.17 17.98 1.31
C PHE A 182 -4.49 19.36 0.73
N ILE A 183 -4.35 19.58 -0.57
CA ILE A 183 -4.73 20.86 -1.21
C ILE A 183 -6.23 21.10 -1.02
N GLY A 184 -7.08 20.09 -1.24
CA GLY A 184 -8.52 20.22 -0.98
C GLY A 184 -8.83 20.57 0.47
N GLY A 185 -8.11 19.96 1.42
CA GLY A 185 -8.22 20.29 2.84
C GLY A 185 -7.76 21.71 3.17
N LEU A 186 -6.62 22.14 2.61
CA LEU A 186 -6.10 23.50 2.81
C LEU A 186 -7.05 24.58 2.27
N GLN A 187 -7.74 24.31 1.18
CA GLN A 187 -8.71 25.24 0.59
C GLN A 187 -9.99 25.39 1.44
N ASN A 188 -10.32 24.39 2.24
CA ASN A 188 -11.47 24.42 3.15
C ASN A 188 -11.19 25.16 4.48
N ILE A 189 -9.93 25.47 4.78
CA ILE A 189 -9.59 26.25 5.98
C ILE A 189 -9.95 27.73 5.74
N SER A 190 -10.72 28.30 6.68
CA SER A 190 -11.10 29.71 6.60
C SER A 190 -9.88 30.64 6.57
N LYS A 191 -9.88 31.60 5.64
CA LYS A 191 -8.82 32.61 5.52
C LYS A 191 -8.62 33.42 6.78
N GLN A 192 -9.68 33.61 7.59
CA GLN A 192 -9.65 34.37 8.83
C GLN A 192 -8.56 33.91 9.80
N TYR A 193 -8.32 32.58 9.90
CA TYR A 193 -7.23 32.06 10.73
C TYR A 193 -5.85 32.50 10.27
N TYR A 194 -5.63 32.55 8.96
CA TYR A 194 -4.36 32.97 8.39
C TYR A 194 -4.18 34.51 8.45
N ASP A 195 -5.27 35.25 8.30
CA ASP A 195 -5.24 36.72 8.36
C ASP A 195 -5.01 37.19 9.80
N ALA A 196 -5.64 36.55 10.80
CA ALA A 196 -5.33 36.80 12.21
C ALA A 196 -3.84 36.53 12.54
N ALA A 197 -3.32 35.37 12.06
CA ALA A 197 -1.91 35.03 12.28
C ALA A 197 -0.94 36.02 11.62
N LYS A 198 -1.33 36.69 10.50
CA LYS A 198 -0.54 37.75 9.86
C LYS A 198 -0.53 39.02 10.69
N ILE A 199 -1.69 39.43 11.24
CA ILE A 199 -1.80 40.58 12.14
C ILE A 199 -0.87 40.41 13.33
N ASP A 200 -0.82 39.19 13.91
CA ASP A 200 0.06 38.84 15.01
C ASP A 200 1.53 38.64 14.58
N SER A 201 1.89 38.90 13.34
CA SER A 201 3.24 38.67 12.79
C SER A 201 3.81 37.28 13.08
N THR A 202 2.94 36.24 13.09
CA THR A 202 3.30 34.88 13.43
C THR A 202 4.17 34.24 12.35
N LYS A 203 5.30 33.62 12.75
CA LYS A 203 6.22 32.95 11.81
C LYS A 203 5.51 31.77 11.07
N PRO A 204 5.79 31.55 9.74
CA PRO A 204 5.12 30.54 8.93
C PRO A 204 5.15 29.12 9.52
N GLY A 205 6.28 28.70 10.12
CA GLY A 205 6.38 27.39 10.76
C GLY A 205 5.47 27.23 11.99
N ARG A 206 5.19 28.35 12.71
CA ARG A 206 4.25 28.33 13.83
C ARG A 206 2.81 28.24 13.32
N VAL A 207 2.50 28.96 12.24
CA VAL A 207 1.20 28.85 11.54
C VAL A 207 0.95 27.43 11.09
N LEU A 208 1.94 26.81 10.42
CA LEU A 208 1.84 25.41 9.98
C LEU A 208 1.54 24.47 11.16
N ARG A 209 2.29 24.59 12.25
CA ARG A 209 2.19 23.64 13.38
C ARG A 209 0.97 23.87 14.27
N ARG A 210 0.53 25.15 14.47
CA ARG A 210 -0.53 25.49 15.41
C ARG A 210 -1.90 25.74 14.78
N ILE A 211 -1.94 26.00 13.47
CA ILE A 211 -3.19 26.27 12.75
C ILE A 211 -3.41 25.20 11.69
N THR A 212 -2.50 25.06 10.73
CA THR A 212 -2.71 24.22 9.55
C THR A 212 -2.78 22.74 9.89
N ILE A 213 -1.80 22.17 10.61
CA ILE A 213 -1.77 20.76 10.97
C ILE A 213 -2.95 20.35 11.85
N PRO A 214 -3.31 21.08 12.93
CA PRO A 214 -4.46 20.74 13.73
C PRO A 214 -5.78 20.76 12.93
N LEU A 215 -6.00 21.78 12.08
CA LEU A 215 -7.20 21.87 11.26
C LEU A 215 -7.26 20.79 10.15
N LEU A 216 -6.11 20.29 9.69
CA LEU A 216 -6.02 19.17 8.74
C LEU A 216 -6.00 17.79 9.44
N SER A 217 -6.01 17.71 10.77
CA SER A 217 -5.85 16.43 11.49
C SER A 217 -6.83 15.34 11.05
N PRO A 218 -8.12 15.60 10.72
CA PRO A 218 -9.02 14.57 10.22
C PRO A 218 -8.57 14.01 8.86
N LEU A 219 -8.07 14.87 7.96
CA LEU A 219 -7.56 14.45 6.66
C LEU A 219 -6.22 13.73 6.77
N ILE A 220 -5.34 14.18 7.68
CA ILE A 220 -4.08 13.47 7.96
C ILE A 220 -4.39 12.06 8.45
N SER A 221 -5.33 11.89 9.37
CA SER A 221 -5.75 10.58 9.86
C SER A 221 -6.33 9.70 8.75
N TYR A 222 -7.17 10.25 7.90
CA TYR A 222 -7.72 9.55 6.73
C TYR A 222 -6.61 9.08 5.78
N ILE A 223 -5.67 9.96 5.41
CA ILE A 223 -4.54 9.63 4.55
C ILE A 223 -3.66 8.57 5.18
N LEU A 224 -3.36 8.66 6.46
CA LEU A 224 -2.55 7.66 7.15
C LEU A 224 -3.22 6.29 7.12
N ILE A 225 -4.48 6.19 7.53
CA ILE A 225 -5.21 4.91 7.55
C ILE A 225 -5.25 4.27 6.16
N THR A 226 -5.67 5.02 5.14
CA THR A 226 -5.79 4.50 3.77
C THR A 226 -4.43 4.13 3.18
N SER A 227 -3.38 4.93 3.46
CA SER A 227 -2.02 4.66 2.99
C SER A 227 -1.40 3.45 3.67
N PHE A 228 -1.62 3.25 4.96
CA PHE A 228 -1.14 2.06 5.67
C PHE A 228 -1.80 0.80 5.11
N ILE A 229 -3.13 0.81 4.94
CA ILE A 229 -3.86 -0.32 4.34
C ILE A 229 -3.33 -0.62 2.92
N GLY A 230 -3.10 0.42 2.10
CA GLY A 230 -2.55 0.27 0.75
C GLY A 230 -1.13 -0.28 0.74
N ALA A 231 -0.25 0.24 1.61
CA ALA A 231 1.14 -0.18 1.69
C ALA A 231 1.30 -1.63 2.19
N PHE A 232 0.48 -2.09 3.12
CA PHE A 232 0.46 -3.50 3.54
C PHE A 232 0.09 -4.45 2.39
N LYS A 233 -0.74 -3.99 1.44
CA LYS A 233 -1.15 -4.75 0.26
C LYS A 233 -0.21 -4.56 -0.94
N ALA A 234 0.95 -3.92 -0.76
CA ALA A 234 1.88 -3.64 -1.84
C ALA A 234 2.40 -4.92 -2.50
N TYR A 235 2.02 -5.10 -3.75
CA TYR A 235 2.46 -6.17 -4.63
C TYR A 235 2.89 -5.61 -5.99
N GLU A 236 2.07 -4.75 -6.58
CA GLU A 236 2.32 -4.17 -7.90
C GLU A 236 3.61 -3.36 -7.94
N SER A 237 3.89 -2.58 -6.90
CA SER A 237 5.13 -1.81 -6.77
C SER A 237 6.37 -2.70 -6.72
N VAL A 238 6.26 -3.84 -6.03
CA VAL A 238 7.34 -4.83 -5.92
C VAL A 238 7.57 -5.52 -7.26
N LEU A 239 6.49 -5.97 -7.90
CA LEU A 239 6.55 -6.64 -9.20
C LEU A 239 7.05 -5.70 -10.30
N ALA A 240 6.61 -4.44 -10.28
CA ALA A 240 6.96 -3.44 -11.26
C ALA A 240 8.45 -3.09 -11.25
N VAL A 241 9.03 -2.91 -10.06
CA VAL A 241 10.46 -2.62 -9.88
C VAL A 241 11.34 -3.85 -10.14
N ALA A 242 10.84 -5.04 -9.81
CA ALA A 242 11.56 -6.29 -10.02
C ALA A 242 11.65 -6.72 -11.50
N GLY A 243 10.92 -6.03 -12.39
CA GLY A 243 10.79 -6.42 -13.79
C GLY A 243 9.82 -7.58 -14.01
N THR A 244 9.45 -7.80 -15.27
CA THR A 244 8.42 -8.77 -15.70
C THR A 244 8.81 -10.24 -15.50
N THR A 245 10.05 -10.53 -15.20
CA THR A 245 10.57 -11.88 -14.89
C THR A 245 10.34 -12.30 -13.45
N GLY A 246 9.20 -11.94 -12.87
CA GLY A 246 8.83 -12.27 -11.48
C GLY A 246 8.94 -13.77 -11.08
N ARG A 247 9.31 -14.66 -12.00
CA ARG A 247 9.66 -16.05 -11.74
C ARG A 247 10.98 -16.25 -10.99
N ASN A 248 11.93 -15.30 -11.08
CA ASN A 248 13.25 -15.38 -10.48
C ASN A 248 13.50 -14.34 -9.37
N LEU A 249 12.44 -13.70 -8.84
CA LEU A 249 12.62 -12.82 -7.71
C LEU A 249 13.23 -13.61 -6.55
N ASP A 250 14.40 -13.22 -6.12
CA ASP A 250 15.01 -13.80 -4.92
C ASP A 250 13.98 -13.71 -3.77
N ARG A 251 13.70 -14.85 -3.14
CA ARG A 251 12.70 -14.98 -2.06
C ARG A 251 12.94 -13.98 -0.92
N ASN A 252 14.18 -13.50 -0.76
CA ASN A 252 14.54 -12.47 0.21
C ASN A 252 13.95 -11.08 -0.09
N ARG A 253 13.41 -10.87 -1.32
CA ARG A 253 12.83 -9.61 -1.79
C ARG A 253 11.30 -9.63 -1.84
N TRP A 254 10.67 -10.66 -1.35
CA TRP A 254 9.22 -10.76 -1.35
C TRP A 254 8.59 -9.86 -0.27
N THR A 255 7.37 -9.40 -0.56
CA THR A 255 6.39 -8.94 0.44
C THR A 255 5.47 -10.10 0.81
N VAL A 256 4.69 -9.93 1.87
CA VAL A 256 3.71 -10.97 2.28
C VAL A 256 2.73 -11.27 1.14
N VAL A 257 2.30 -10.26 0.39
CA VAL A 257 1.39 -10.47 -0.76
C VAL A 257 2.09 -11.27 -1.85
N ALA A 258 3.36 -10.98 -2.16
CA ALA A 258 4.15 -11.78 -3.11
C ALA A 258 4.30 -13.24 -2.65
N TYR A 259 4.52 -13.47 -1.35
CA TYR A 259 4.53 -14.81 -0.78
C TYR A 259 3.20 -15.54 -0.97
N VAL A 260 2.07 -14.87 -0.72
CA VAL A 260 0.73 -15.44 -0.94
C VAL A 260 0.54 -15.84 -2.41
N TYR A 261 0.89 -14.97 -3.34
CA TYR A 261 0.79 -15.27 -4.78
C TYR A 261 1.67 -16.44 -5.21
N ASP A 262 2.91 -16.55 -4.68
CA ASP A 262 3.78 -17.70 -4.95
C ASP A 262 3.16 -19.02 -4.47
N LYS A 263 2.59 -19.02 -3.25
CA LYS A 263 1.96 -20.23 -2.71
C LYS A 263 0.72 -20.64 -3.50
N ILE A 264 -0.13 -19.71 -3.86
CA ILE A 264 -1.32 -19.97 -4.67
C ILE A 264 -0.93 -20.43 -6.09
N GLY A 265 0.04 -19.77 -6.73
CA GLY A 265 0.49 -20.14 -8.08
C GLY A 265 1.09 -21.54 -8.16
N LYS A 266 1.86 -21.96 -7.15
CA LYS A 266 2.44 -23.31 -7.09
C LYS A 266 1.42 -24.40 -6.86
N ALA A 267 0.38 -24.14 -6.10
CA ALA A 267 -0.66 -25.12 -5.81
C ALA A 267 -1.46 -25.55 -7.06
N GLY A 268 -1.48 -24.71 -8.11
CA GLY A 268 -2.12 -25.06 -9.39
C GLY A 268 -1.24 -25.88 -10.34
N MET A 269 0.06 -26.01 -10.08
CA MET A 269 1.03 -26.63 -10.99
C MET A 269 1.46 -28.06 -10.59
N ASP A 270 1.22 -28.48 -9.36
CA ASP A 270 1.70 -29.77 -8.86
C ASP A 270 0.70 -30.40 -7.89
N LEU A 271 0.28 -31.64 -8.22
CA LEU A 271 -0.71 -32.42 -7.46
C LEU A 271 -0.24 -32.76 -6.03
N ASN A 272 1.05 -32.71 -5.75
CA ASN A 272 1.63 -32.95 -4.44
C ASN A 272 1.62 -31.69 -3.51
N TYR A 273 1.12 -30.57 -3.98
CA TYR A 273 1.18 -29.28 -3.26
C TYR A 273 -0.13 -28.87 -2.56
N VAL A 274 -0.92 -29.83 -2.13
CA VAL A 274 -2.19 -29.60 -1.39
C VAL A 274 -2.01 -28.60 -0.24
N SER A 275 -0.90 -28.66 0.49
CA SER A 275 -0.65 -27.78 1.64
C SER A 275 -0.26 -26.33 1.28
N TYR A 276 0.06 -26.02 0.02
CA TYR A 276 0.48 -24.67 -0.35
C TYR A 276 -0.68 -23.65 -0.33
N TYR A 277 -1.88 -24.06 -0.72
CA TYR A 277 -3.07 -23.20 -0.64
C TYR A 277 -3.35 -22.78 0.80
N SER A 278 -3.31 -23.72 1.72
CA SER A 278 -3.55 -23.45 3.15
C SER A 278 -2.49 -22.53 3.74
N ARG A 279 -1.21 -22.70 3.34
CA ARG A 279 -0.13 -21.78 3.75
C ARG A 279 -0.32 -20.38 3.17
N GLY A 280 -0.68 -20.26 1.88
CA GLY A 280 -1.02 -18.97 1.26
C GLY A 280 -2.20 -18.29 1.96
N ALA A 281 -3.26 -19.05 2.25
CA ALA A 281 -4.42 -18.56 2.97
C ALA A 281 -4.08 -18.13 4.41
N ALA A 282 -3.29 -18.90 5.13
CA ALA A 282 -2.85 -18.55 6.48
C ALA A 282 -1.98 -17.28 6.49
N ALA A 283 -1.08 -17.10 5.50
CA ALA A 283 -0.30 -15.87 5.34
C ALA A 283 -1.21 -14.66 5.07
N ALA A 284 -2.22 -14.82 4.23
CA ALA A 284 -3.20 -13.78 3.95
C ALA A 284 -4.02 -13.40 5.20
N VAL A 285 -4.43 -14.38 6.00
CA VAL A 285 -5.16 -14.16 7.26
C VAL A 285 -4.27 -13.45 8.30
N ILE A 286 -3.00 -13.83 8.42
CA ILE A 286 -2.04 -13.12 9.30
C ILE A 286 -1.93 -11.65 8.87
N LEU A 287 -1.73 -11.40 7.57
CA LEU A 287 -1.66 -10.03 7.05
C LEU A 287 -2.94 -9.26 7.31
N PHE A 288 -4.10 -9.88 7.12
CA PHE A 288 -5.40 -9.29 7.42
C PHE A 288 -5.52 -8.89 8.89
N ILE A 289 -5.12 -9.77 9.81
CA ILE A 289 -5.14 -9.48 11.25
C ILE A 289 -4.22 -8.31 11.59
N ILE A 290 -3.00 -8.27 11.01
CA ILE A 290 -2.06 -7.16 11.22
C ILE A 290 -2.67 -5.84 10.74
N ILE A 291 -3.25 -5.81 9.54
CA ILE A 291 -3.91 -4.61 8.99
C ILE A 291 -5.08 -4.18 9.87
N LEU A 292 -5.90 -5.13 10.33
CA LEU A 292 -7.06 -4.87 11.16
C LEU A 292 -6.65 -4.26 12.51
N LEU A 293 -5.69 -4.87 13.21
CA LEU A 293 -5.16 -4.37 14.47
C LEU A 293 -4.56 -2.96 14.31
N PHE A 294 -3.75 -2.78 13.27
CA PHE A 294 -3.16 -1.48 12.98
C PHE A 294 -4.24 -0.41 12.69
N THR A 295 -5.26 -0.77 11.91
CA THR A 295 -6.38 0.12 11.59
C THR A 295 -7.18 0.48 12.85
N MET A 296 -7.45 -0.48 13.73
CA MET A 296 -8.13 -0.22 15.01
C MET A 296 -7.33 0.74 15.89
N VAL A 297 -6.01 0.54 16.00
CA VAL A 297 -5.13 1.45 16.76
C VAL A 297 -5.17 2.86 16.18
N ASN A 298 -5.05 3.00 14.85
CA ASN A 298 -5.14 4.30 14.19
C ASN A 298 -6.48 5.00 14.40
N LEU A 299 -7.59 4.26 14.29
CA LEU A 299 -8.93 4.81 14.54
C LEU A 299 -9.09 5.26 15.99
N TYR A 300 -8.55 4.51 16.95
CA TYR A 300 -8.57 4.87 18.36
C TYR A 300 -7.79 6.16 18.64
N ILE A 301 -6.58 6.28 18.08
CA ILE A 301 -5.75 7.48 18.18
C ILE A 301 -6.44 8.67 17.52
N SER A 302 -6.99 8.48 16.30
CA SER A 302 -7.69 9.51 15.55
C SER A 302 -8.88 10.09 16.31
N LYS A 303 -9.70 9.24 16.94
CA LYS A 303 -10.83 9.70 17.77
C LYS A 303 -10.43 10.63 18.93
N ARG A 304 -9.22 10.46 19.46
CA ARG A 304 -8.69 11.32 20.54
C ARG A 304 -8.06 12.62 20.02
N SER A 305 -7.65 12.66 18.77
CA SER A 305 -6.97 13.82 18.15
C SER A 305 -7.93 14.81 17.52
N VAL A 306 -9.18 14.43 17.31
CA VAL A 306 -10.24 15.27 16.70
C VAL A 306 -11.18 15.73 17.82
N HIS A 307 -10.75 16.75 18.54
CA HIS A 307 -11.62 17.54 19.41
C HIS A 307 -11.77 18.93 18.81
N TYR A 308 -12.94 19.21 18.26
CA TYR A 308 -13.46 20.53 17.94
C TYR A 308 -14.69 20.79 18.78
#